data_2db72e9ff49634c173bf26a4f33eeee2
#
_entry.id   2db72e9ff49634c173bf26a4f33eeee2
#
_cell.length_a   1.000
_cell.length_b   1.000
_cell.length_c   1.000
_cell.angle_alpha   90.00
_cell.angle_beta   90.00
_cell.angle_gamma   90.00
#
_symmetry.space_group_name_H-M   'P 1'
#
loop_
_entity.id
_entity.type
_entity.pdbx_description
1 polymer ?
#
loop_
_entity_poly.entity_id
_entity_poly.type
_entity_poly.pdbx_seq_one_letter_code
_entity_poly.pdbx_strand_id
1 'polypeptide(L)'
;RVIAVTRQDAENCDFERVVRDIQATFGARALPLYYPNGAASAFTKIWSVLNPADDAPPHVKQARDALVEAIVEADDAVLEKYFEDGGVSEEDLARVFAKAVREMKVIPVFVVSALGAIGLAELLDGLAQVAPPPDALPRTMRKGEEELPLEKAAGLVGQVFKVWADDFLARLSYIRIFAGEMTTNGSFTNTRTGETDKYGNVLAVQGKETKSIERA
;
A
#
# COMPACT_ATOMS: atom_id res chain seq x y z
N ARG A 1 3.22 4.02 2.75
CA ARG A 1 3.28 2.75 3.52
C ARG A 1 1.98 2.51 4.26
N VAL A 2 1.55 1.25 4.33
CA VAL A 2 0.39 0.80 5.10
C VAL A 2 0.82 -0.45 5.85
N ILE A 3 0.37 -0.62 7.08
CA ILE A 3 0.67 -1.79 7.91
C ILE A 3 -0.65 -2.50 8.23
N ALA A 4 -0.71 -3.81 8.04
CA ALA A 4 -1.83 -4.63 8.45
C ALA A 4 -1.36 -5.64 9.49
N VAL A 5 -1.89 -5.50 10.71
CA VAL A 5 -1.72 -6.48 11.80
C VAL A 5 -2.73 -7.59 11.58
N THR A 6 -2.24 -8.78 11.31
CA THR A 6 -3.08 -9.94 11.00
C THR A 6 -3.15 -10.91 12.18
N ARG A 7 -4.12 -11.84 12.12
CA ARG A 7 -4.26 -12.93 13.08
C ARG A 7 -4.58 -12.48 14.50
N GLN A 8 -5.32 -11.38 14.65
CA GLN A 8 -5.79 -10.92 15.96
C GLN A 8 -6.77 -11.91 16.63
N ASP A 9 -7.31 -12.82 15.84
CA ASP A 9 -8.14 -13.97 16.24
C ASP A 9 -7.33 -15.15 16.80
N ALA A 10 -5.99 -15.12 16.75
CA ALA A 10 -5.15 -16.15 17.33
C ALA A 10 -4.97 -15.97 18.84
N GLU A 11 -4.62 -17.04 19.54
CA GLU A 11 -4.31 -16.99 20.98
C GLU A 11 -3.05 -16.15 21.26
N ASN A 12 -3.00 -15.55 22.45
CA ASN A 12 -1.87 -14.74 22.94
C ASN A 12 -1.57 -13.48 22.09
N CYS A 13 -2.57 -12.91 21.42
CA CYS A 13 -2.44 -11.63 20.73
C CYS A 13 -2.51 -10.46 21.70
N ASP A 14 -1.58 -9.51 21.54
CA ASP A 14 -1.55 -8.24 22.26
C ASP A 14 -1.35 -7.12 21.24
N PHE A 15 -2.47 -6.50 20.82
CA PHE A 15 -2.46 -5.46 19.80
C PHE A 15 -1.66 -4.23 20.24
N GLU A 16 -1.79 -3.80 21.48
CA GLU A 16 -1.08 -2.65 22.01
C GLU A 16 0.44 -2.85 22.01
N ARG A 17 0.89 -4.04 22.34
CA ARG A 17 2.30 -4.39 22.26
C ARG A 17 2.78 -4.35 20.82
N VAL A 18 2.02 -4.92 19.88
CA VAL A 18 2.36 -4.92 18.45
C VAL A 18 2.44 -3.48 17.91
N VAL A 19 1.51 -2.60 18.32
CA VAL A 19 1.55 -1.18 17.92
C VAL A 19 2.81 -0.50 18.46
N ARG A 20 3.19 -0.74 19.72
CA ARG A 20 4.45 -0.20 20.28
C ARG A 20 5.68 -0.70 19.51
N ASP A 21 5.74 -1.97 19.17
CA ASP A 21 6.86 -2.56 18.40
C ASP A 21 6.91 -1.97 16.98
N ILE A 22 5.76 -1.74 16.35
CA ILE A 22 5.64 -1.04 15.05
C ILE A 22 6.17 0.39 15.18
N GLN A 23 5.75 1.13 16.20
CA GLN A 23 6.18 2.51 16.43
C GLN A 23 7.67 2.60 16.75
N ALA A 24 8.22 1.66 17.48
CA ALA A 24 9.66 1.57 17.72
C ALA A 24 10.46 1.37 16.43
N THR A 25 9.89 0.67 15.44
CA THR A 25 10.55 0.36 14.17
C THR A 25 10.33 1.44 13.10
N PHE A 26 9.10 1.97 12.97
CA PHE A 26 8.69 2.87 11.89
C PHE A 26 8.48 4.31 12.33
N GLY A 27 8.61 4.59 13.63
CA GLY A 27 8.39 5.90 14.25
C GLY A 27 6.96 6.11 14.74
N ALA A 28 6.77 7.16 15.55
CA ALA A 28 5.50 7.52 16.18
C ALA A 28 4.36 7.81 15.18
N ARG A 29 4.69 8.08 13.92
CA ARG A 29 3.74 8.28 12.80
C ARG A 29 3.00 7.02 12.37
N ALA A 30 3.37 5.84 12.89
CA ALA A 30 2.62 4.61 12.69
C ALA A 30 1.44 4.58 13.66
N LEU A 31 0.26 4.96 13.15
CA LEU A 31 -0.93 5.21 13.96
C LEU A 31 -2.06 4.23 13.61
N PRO A 32 -2.70 3.58 14.61
CA PRO A 32 -3.87 2.76 14.38
C PRO A 32 -5.02 3.55 13.77
N LEU A 33 -5.60 3.07 12.68
CA LEU A 33 -6.89 3.52 12.17
C LEU A 33 -8.06 2.78 12.81
N TYR A 34 -7.80 1.59 13.29
CA TYR A 34 -8.78 0.72 13.93
C TYR A 34 -8.17 0.00 15.12
N TYR A 35 -8.97 -0.16 16.15
CA TYR A 35 -8.66 -0.98 17.32
C TYR A 35 -9.54 -2.23 17.37
N PRO A 36 -8.99 -3.38 17.77
CA PRO A 36 -9.79 -4.58 18.00
C PRO A 36 -10.64 -4.43 19.25
N ASN A 37 -11.83 -5.02 19.28
CA ASN A 37 -12.66 -5.08 20.48
C ASN A 37 -12.19 -6.14 21.50
N GLY A 38 -11.19 -6.93 21.13
CA GLY A 38 -10.63 -8.01 21.94
C GLY A 38 -9.57 -8.78 21.18
N ALA A 39 -9.17 -9.92 21.73
CA ALA A 39 -8.20 -10.83 21.13
C ALA A 39 -8.76 -12.27 21.09
N ALA A 40 -8.17 -13.13 20.28
CA ALA A 40 -8.59 -14.52 20.10
C ALA A 40 -10.10 -14.63 19.79
N SER A 41 -10.84 -15.46 20.49
CA SER A 41 -12.28 -15.65 20.29
C SER A 41 -13.12 -14.42 20.63
N ALA A 42 -12.59 -13.46 21.37
CA ALA A 42 -13.25 -12.19 21.69
C ALA A 42 -13.09 -11.13 20.58
N PHE A 43 -12.22 -11.38 19.59
CA PHE A 43 -12.08 -10.49 18.44
C PHE A 43 -13.23 -10.70 17.46
N THR A 44 -14.25 -9.87 17.54
CA THR A 44 -15.48 -9.98 16.73
C THR A 44 -15.80 -8.72 15.94
N LYS A 45 -15.18 -7.57 16.27
CA LYS A 45 -15.34 -6.30 15.56
C LYS A 45 -14.11 -5.42 15.75
N ILE A 46 -14.05 -4.35 14.97
CA ILE A 46 -13.07 -3.29 15.09
C ILE A 46 -13.76 -1.97 15.41
N TRP A 47 -13.03 -1.09 16.09
CA TRP A 47 -13.43 0.26 16.40
C TRP A 47 -12.69 1.24 15.49
N SER A 48 -13.41 2.10 14.77
CA SER A 48 -12.79 3.18 14.00
C SER A 48 -12.21 4.23 14.95
N VAL A 49 -11.00 4.68 14.66
CA VAL A 49 -10.35 5.78 15.40
C VAL A 49 -10.80 7.13 14.86
N LEU A 50 -10.96 7.28 13.55
CA LEU A 50 -11.41 8.53 12.96
C LEU A 50 -12.86 8.86 13.33
N ASN A 51 -13.72 7.85 13.29
CA ASN A 51 -15.14 7.96 13.60
C ASN A 51 -15.52 6.97 14.71
N PRO A 52 -15.10 7.24 15.96
CA PRO A 52 -15.40 6.33 17.08
C PRO A 52 -16.88 6.34 17.39
N ALA A 53 -17.47 5.15 17.50
CA ALA A 53 -18.85 4.98 17.94
C ALA A 53 -19.01 5.46 19.39
N ASP A 54 -20.24 5.77 19.80
CA ASP A 54 -20.54 6.28 21.14
C ASP A 54 -20.09 5.33 22.24
N ASP A 55 -20.21 4.03 22.01
CA ASP A 55 -19.81 2.93 22.89
C ASP A 55 -18.33 2.53 22.75
N ALA A 56 -17.54 3.26 21.94
CA ALA A 56 -16.11 2.99 21.79
C ALA A 56 -15.35 3.23 23.10
N PRO A 57 -14.36 2.37 23.41
CA PRO A 57 -13.53 2.51 24.60
C PRO A 57 -12.78 3.86 24.65
N PRO A 58 -12.49 4.38 25.85
CA PRO A 58 -11.82 5.69 26.01
C PRO A 58 -10.48 5.81 25.26
N HIS A 59 -9.68 4.74 25.20
CA HIS A 59 -8.40 4.74 24.51
C HIS A 59 -8.55 4.92 22.98
N VAL A 60 -9.65 4.43 22.39
CA VAL A 60 -9.95 4.64 20.95
C VAL A 60 -10.26 6.12 20.71
N LYS A 61 -11.05 6.74 21.60
CA LYS A 61 -11.39 8.16 21.50
C LYS A 61 -10.16 9.05 21.69
N GLN A 62 -9.27 8.71 22.62
CA GLN A 62 -7.99 9.41 22.81
C GLN A 62 -7.03 9.27 21.61
N ALA A 63 -6.99 8.10 21.00
CA ALA A 63 -6.15 7.88 19.81
C ALA A 63 -6.59 8.74 18.62
N ARG A 64 -7.86 9.20 18.58
CA ARG A 64 -8.38 10.06 17.53
C ARG A 64 -7.66 11.39 17.44
N ASP A 65 -7.41 12.03 18.57
CA ASP A 65 -6.80 13.35 18.58
C ASP A 65 -5.38 13.30 17.98
N ALA A 66 -4.56 12.35 18.41
CA ALA A 66 -3.22 12.15 17.86
C ALA A 66 -3.24 11.80 16.36
N LEU A 67 -4.23 11.03 15.89
CA LEU A 67 -4.36 10.67 14.49
C LEU A 67 -4.80 11.89 13.66
N VAL A 68 -5.76 12.68 14.13
CA VAL A 68 -6.23 13.89 13.44
C VAL A 68 -5.11 14.92 13.34
N GLU A 69 -4.39 15.19 14.44
CA GLU A 69 -3.23 16.09 14.45
C GLU A 69 -2.18 15.67 13.40
N ALA A 70 -1.81 14.41 13.37
CA ALA A 70 -0.85 13.90 12.38
C ALA A 70 -1.34 13.99 10.93
N ILE A 71 -2.65 13.90 10.70
CA ILE A 71 -3.24 14.06 9.36
C ILE A 71 -3.20 15.52 8.92
N VAL A 72 -3.66 16.45 9.77
CA VAL A 72 -3.78 17.86 9.41
C VAL A 72 -2.41 18.53 9.21
N GLU A 73 -1.35 18.03 9.84
CA GLU A 73 0.04 18.44 9.60
C GLU A 73 0.51 18.30 8.13
N ALA A 74 -0.22 17.57 7.30
CA ALA A 74 0.13 17.42 5.89
C ALA A 74 -0.40 18.57 5.00
N ASP A 75 -1.18 19.50 5.56
CA ASP A 75 -1.76 20.61 4.80
C ASP A 75 -1.87 21.86 5.69
N ASP A 76 -1.01 22.86 5.42
CA ASP A 76 -0.89 24.06 6.25
C ASP A 76 -2.23 24.83 6.40
N ALA A 77 -3.04 24.91 5.34
CA ALA A 77 -4.33 25.59 5.40
C ALA A 77 -5.36 24.87 6.26
N VAL A 78 -5.32 23.52 6.26
CA VAL A 78 -6.19 22.71 7.11
C VAL A 78 -5.70 22.73 8.56
N LEU A 79 -4.39 22.74 8.75
CA LEU A 79 -3.78 22.86 10.09
C LEU A 79 -4.13 24.20 10.75
N GLU A 80 -4.04 25.31 10.02
CA GLU A 80 -4.42 26.65 10.51
C GLU A 80 -5.90 26.67 10.92
N LYS A 81 -6.77 26.20 10.05
CA LYS A 81 -8.22 26.08 10.32
C LYS A 81 -8.53 25.18 11.52
N TYR A 82 -7.80 24.08 11.67
CA TYR A 82 -7.94 23.17 12.81
C TYR A 82 -7.69 23.88 14.15
N PHE A 83 -6.67 24.75 14.19
CA PHE A 83 -6.37 25.54 15.41
C PHE A 83 -7.35 26.68 15.63
N GLU A 84 -7.84 27.34 14.59
CA GLU A 84 -8.80 28.43 14.70
C GLU A 84 -10.19 27.96 15.11
N ASP A 85 -10.71 26.92 14.47
CA ASP A 85 -12.07 26.42 14.64
C ASP A 85 -12.17 25.33 15.74
N GLY A 86 -11.02 24.82 16.25
CA GLY A 86 -10.96 23.73 17.21
C GLY A 86 -11.41 22.38 16.65
N GLY A 87 -11.38 22.23 15.30
CA GLY A 87 -11.78 21.00 14.64
C GLY A 87 -11.54 21.03 13.14
N VAL A 88 -11.79 19.89 12.49
CA VAL A 88 -11.67 19.72 11.04
C VAL A 88 -12.91 19.00 10.48
N SER A 89 -13.38 19.41 9.31
CA SER A 89 -14.50 18.72 8.63
C SER A 89 -14.10 17.32 8.17
N GLU A 90 -15.06 16.40 8.11
CA GLU A 90 -14.80 15.04 7.60
C GLU A 90 -14.30 15.05 6.15
N GLU A 91 -14.78 15.98 5.33
CA GLU A 91 -14.36 16.13 3.95
C GLU A 91 -12.89 16.56 3.83
N ASP A 92 -12.46 17.58 4.60
CA ASP A 92 -11.09 18.03 4.66
C ASP A 92 -10.18 16.92 5.20
N LEU A 93 -10.62 16.23 6.25
CA LEU A 93 -9.88 15.13 6.86
C LEU A 93 -9.66 13.98 5.86
N ALA A 94 -10.69 13.56 5.13
CA ALA A 94 -10.60 12.51 4.11
C ALA A 94 -9.66 12.91 2.96
N ARG A 95 -9.73 14.15 2.51
CA ARG A 95 -8.87 14.70 1.46
C ARG A 95 -7.40 14.74 1.88
N VAL A 96 -7.13 15.23 3.09
CA VAL A 96 -5.76 15.40 3.60
C VAL A 96 -5.15 14.07 4.04
N PHE A 97 -5.95 13.12 4.48
CA PHE A 97 -5.47 11.79 4.89
C PHE A 97 -4.67 11.07 3.80
N ALA A 98 -5.20 11.04 2.56
CA ALA A 98 -4.48 10.43 1.44
C ALA A 98 -3.14 11.13 1.15
N LYS A 99 -3.07 12.46 1.31
CA LYS A 99 -1.84 13.24 1.21
C LYS A 99 -0.87 12.90 2.35
N ALA A 100 -1.33 12.86 3.60
CA ALA A 100 -0.53 12.53 4.78
C ALA A 100 0.13 11.14 4.66
N VAL A 101 -0.60 10.16 4.13
CA VAL A 101 -0.06 8.81 3.89
C VAL A 101 0.98 8.79 2.77
N ARG A 102 0.75 9.52 1.68
CA ARG A 102 1.71 9.62 0.57
C ARG A 102 3.01 10.32 0.99
N GLU A 103 2.91 11.37 1.76
CA GLU A 103 4.05 12.14 2.29
C GLU A 103 4.71 11.46 3.51
N MET A 104 4.17 10.32 3.93
CA MET A 104 4.68 9.56 5.07
C MET A 104 4.61 10.32 6.41
N LYS A 105 3.70 11.28 6.52
CA LYS A 105 3.34 11.92 7.80
C LYS A 105 2.58 10.92 8.69
N VAL A 106 1.73 10.11 8.08
CA VAL A 106 1.00 9.01 8.72
C VAL A 106 1.33 7.69 8.05
N ILE A 107 1.60 6.66 8.83
CA ILE A 107 1.63 5.27 8.40
C ILE A 107 0.43 4.57 9.04
N PRO A 108 -0.67 4.36 8.29
CA PRO A 108 -1.88 3.78 8.86
C PRO A 108 -1.68 2.32 9.22
N VAL A 109 -2.11 1.96 10.43
CA VAL A 109 -2.09 0.59 10.95
C VAL A 109 -3.52 0.06 11.01
N PHE A 110 -3.77 -1.01 10.28
CA PHE A 110 -5.02 -1.76 10.29
C PHE A 110 -4.89 -3.02 11.13
N VAL A 111 -5.99 -3.49 11.67
CA VAL A 111 -6.08 -4.78 12.37
C VAL A 111 -7.12 -5.66 11.69
N VAL A 112 -6.74 -6.89 11.36
CA VAL A 112 -7.58 -7.80 10.56
C VAL A 112 -7.49 -9.25 11.03
N SER A 113 -8.56 -10.00 10.81
CA SER A 113 -8.56 -11.46 10.76
C SER A 113 -9.03 -11.94 9.39
N ALA A 114 -8.17 -12.64 8.68
CA ALA A 114 -8.55 -13.25 7.40
C ALA A 114 -9.54 -14.40 7.56
N LEU A 115 -9.39 -15.20 8.64
CA LEU A 115 -10.29 -16.33 8.91
C LEU A 115 -11.67 -15.86 9.36
N GLY A 116 -11.72 -14.84 10.23
CA GLY A 116 -12.97 -14.25 10.71
C GLY A 116 -13.58 -13.22 9.73
N ALA A 117 -12.89 -12.88 8.64
CA ALA A 117 -13.24 -11.80 7.72
C ALA A 117 -13.51 -10.44 8.42
N ILE A 118 -12.83 -10.19 9.56
CA ILE A 118 -12.99 -8.97 10.35
C ILE A 118 -11.93 -7.95 9.93
N GLY A 119 -12.36 -6.70 9.67
CA GLY A 119 -11.48 -5.59 9.28
C GLY A 119 -10.98 -5.66 7.83
N LEU A 120 -11.43 -6.64 7.03
CA LEU A 120 -10.96 -6.78 5.63
C LEU A 120 -11.59 -5.75 4.72
N ALA A 121 -12.87 -5.44 4.89
CA ALA A 121 -13.55 -4.40 4.11
C ALA A 121 -12.87 -3.04 4.36
N GLU A 122 -12.65 -2.69 5.61
CA GLU A 122 -12.01 -1.45 6.03
C GLU A 122 -10.56 -1.35 5.54
N LEU A 123 -9.82 -2.45 5.51
CA LEU A 123 -8.48 -2.49 4.92
C LEU A 123 -8.53 -2.23 3.41
N LEU A 124 -9.46 -2.86 2.69
CA LEU A 124 -9.59 -2.70 1.24
C LEU A 124 -10.04 -1.29 0.87
N ASP A 125 -11.01 -0.73 1.58
CA ASP A 125 -11.50 0.64 1.40
C ASP A 125 -10.38 1.64 1.72
N GLY A 126 -9.65 1.44 2.81
CA GLY A 126 -8.50 2.27 3.16
C GLY A 126 -7.39 2.21 2.11
N LEU A 127 -7.09 1.04 1.56
CA LEU A 127 -6.13 0.91 0.46
C LEU A 127 -6.62 1.64 -0.81
N ALA A 128 -7.90 1.53 -1.15
CA ALA A 128 -8.47 2.23 -2.29
C ALA A 128 -8.41 3.76 -2.13
N GLN A 129 -8.57 4.24 -0.90
CA GLN A 129 -8.51 5.68 -0.59
C GLN A 129 -7.09 6.25 -0.65
N VAL A 130 -6.09 5.52 -0.13
CA VAL A 130 -4.73 6.10 0.07
C VAL A 130 -3.72 5.67 -0.98
N ALA A 131 -3.94 4.55 -1.69
CA ALA A 131 -3.01 4.07 -2.69
C ALA A 131 -3.08 4.96 -3.94
N PRO A 132 -1.95 5.58 -4.35
CA PRO A 132 -1.94 6.32 -5.60
C PRO A 132 -2.08 5.34 -6.78
N PRO A 133 -2.69 5.75 -7.88
CA PRO A 133 -2.65 4.97 -9.11
C PRO A 133 -1.19 4.83 -9.60
N PRO A 134 -0.87 3.79 -10.38
CA PRO A 134 0.51 3.50 -10.79
C PRO A 134 1.21 4.61 -11.57
N ASP A 135 0.44 5.48 -12.22
CA ASP A 135 0.88 6.62 -13.04
C ASP A 135 0.99 7.94 -12.27
N ALA A 136 0.50 8.00 -11.02
CA ALA A 136 0.54 9.23 -10.22
C ALA A 136 1.95 9.61 -9.72
N LEU A 137 2.90 8.67 -9.74
CA LEU A 137 4.27 8.91 -9.29
C LEU A 137 5.19 9.02 -10.51
N PRO A 138 5.93 10.14 -10.66
CA PRO A 138 6.92 10.27 -11.71
C PRO A 138 7.95 9.15 -11.56
N ARG A 139 8.26 8.49 -12.66
CA ARG A 139 9.24 7.41 -12.71
C ARG A 139 10.40 7.81 -13.58
N THR A 140 11.58 7.41 -13.17
CA THR A 140 12.81 7.61 -13.93
C THR A 140 13.36 6.27 -14.40
N MET A 141 14.10 6.27 -15.48
CA MET A 141 14.89 5.17 -15.98
C MET A 141 16.36 5.57 -16.03
N ARG A 142 17.27 4.62 -15.91
CA ARG A 142 18.70 4.84 -16.11
C ARG A 142 19.14 4.37 -17.49
N LYS A 143 19.86 5.25 -18.19
CA LYS A 143 20.57 4.92 -19.43
C LYS A 143 22.05 5.23 -19.25
N GLY A 144 22.83 4.22 -18.88
CA GLY A 144 24.19 4.41 -18.41
C GLY A 144 24.20 5.14 -17.06
N GLU A 145 24.89 6.29 -17.00
CA GLU A 145 24.94 7.14 -15.82
C GLU A 145 23.85 8.23 -15.79
N GLU A 146 23.12 8.39 -16.89
CA GLU A 146 22.08 9.41 -17.04
C GLU A 146 20.75 8.90 -16.51
N GLU A 147 20.08 9.72 -15.70
CA GLU A 147 18.73 9.49 -15.22
C GLU A 147 17.74 10.30 -16.07
N LEU A 148 16.80 9.60 -16.72
CA LEU A 148 15.83 10.20 -17.64
C LEU A 148 14.42 9.94 -17.16
N PRO A 149 13.47 10.88 -17.33
CA PRO A 149 12.04 10.60 -17.14
C PRO A 149 11.59 9.45 -18.02
N LEU A 150 10.77 8.56 -17.48
CA LEU A 150 10.26 7.38 -18.19
C LEU A 150 9.45 7.74 -19.45
N GLU A 151 8.79 8.89 -19.43
CA GLU A 151 8.02 9.45 -20.58
C GLU A 151 8.89 9.72 -21.81
N LYS A 152 10.21 9.83 -21.64
CA LYS A 152 11.18 9.97 -22.73
C LYS A 152 11.71 8.64 -23.27
N ALA A 153 11.14 7.51 -22.84
CA ALA A 153 11.54 6.22 -23.34
C ALA A 153 11.16 6.06 -24.82
N ALA A 154 12.15 5.76 -25.65
CA ALA A 154 11.96 5.56 -27.10
C ALA A 154 11.57 4.11 -27.48
N GLY A 155 11.32 3.23 -26.51
CA GLY A 155 11.03 1.82 -26.74
C GLY A 155 10.58 1.09 -25.50
N LEU A 156 10.70 -0.23 -25.52
CA LEU A 156 10.31 -1.09 -24.40
C LEU A 156 11.18 -0.80 -23.16
N VAL A 157 10.53 -0.43 -22.07
CA VAL A 157 11.14 -0.35 -20.74
C VAL A 157 10.30 -1.20 -19.79
N GLY A 158 10.93 -2.18 -19.18
CA GLY A 158 10.28 -3.08 -18.25
C GLY A 158 11.20 -3.51 -17.12
N GLN A 159 10.61 -4.00 -16.05
CA GLN A 159 11.32 -4.53 -14.89
C GLN A 159 10.84 -5.95 -14.60
N VAL A 160 11.78 -6.89 -14.56
CA VAL A 160 11.51 -8.22 -14.03
C VAL A 160 11.45 -8.13 -12.51
N PHE A 161 10.31 -8.43 -11.93
CA PHE A 161 10.12 -8.37 -10.48
C PHE A 161 9.99 -9.75 -9.82
N LYS A 162 9.77 -10.81 -10.62
CA LYS A 162 9.71 -12.19 -10.16
C LYS A 162 10.12 -13.14 -11.26
N VAL A 163 10.84 -14.19 -10.89
CA VAL A 163 11.11 -15.32 -11.76
C VAL A 163 10.53 -16.57 -11.08
N TRP A 164 9.77 -17.33 -11.83
CA TRP A 164 9.23 -18.60 -11.41
C TRP A 164 9.82 -19.71 -12.30
N ALA A 165 10.37 -20.73 -11.67
CA ALA A 165 10.78 -21.95 -12.35
C ALA A 165 9.68 -23.00 -12.13
N ASP A 166 9.11 -23.50 -13.21
CA ASP A 166 8.13 -24.57 -13.21
C ASP A 166 8.72 -25.74 -13.99
N ASP A 167 8.52 -26.95 -13.49
CA ASP A 167 9.08 -28.16 -14.09
C ASP A 167 8.55 -28.43 -15.51
N PHE A 168 7.38 -27.85 -15.86
CA PHE A 168 6.72 -28.02 -17.16
C PHE A 168 6.84 -26.80 -18.09
N LEU A 169 6.84 -25.59 -17.53
CA LEU A 169 6.84 -24.33 -18.29
C LEU A 169 8.23 -23.69 -18.39
N ALA A 170 9.26 -24.41 -17.99
CA ALA A 170 10.62 -23.90 -17.90
C ALA A 170 10.73 -22.67 -17.00
N ARG A 171 11.09 -21.52 -17.53
CA ARG A 171 11.34 -20.31 -16.75
C ARG A 171 10.38 -19.21 -17.13
N LEU A 172 9.50 -18.82 -16.20
CA LEU A 172 8.59 -17.69 -16.33
C LEU A 172 9.18 -16.45 -15.65
N SER A 173 9.33 -15.37 -16.42
CA SER A 173 9.71 -14.06 -15.89
C SER A 173 8.50 -13.14 -15.86
N TYR A 174 8.14 -12.65 -14.66
CA TYR A 174 7.07 -11.68 -14.50
C TYR A 174 7.64 -10.28 -14.67
N ILE A 175 7.09 -9.54 -15.63
CA ILE A 175 7.61 -8.25 -16.06
C ILE A 175 6.53 -7.18 -15.88
N ARG A 176 6.89 -6.08 -15.26
CA ARG A 176 6.11 -4.85 -15.31
C ARG A 176 6.61 -4.02 -16.49
N ILE A 177 5.76 -3.78 -17.47
CA ILE A 177 6.03 -2.88 -18.60
C ILE A 177 5.71 -1.46 -18.16
N PHE A 178 6.64 -0.54 -18.32
CA PHE A 178 6.51 0.87 -17.99
C PHE A 178 6.38 1.77 -19.23
N ALA A 179 6.97 1.34 -20.35
CA ALA A 179 6.87 2.03 -21.63
C ALA A 179 7.06 1.03 -22.76
N GLY A 180 6.52 1.34 -23.94
CA GLY A 180 6.57 0.49 -25.10
C GLY A 180 5.67 -0.74 -24.99
N GLU A 181 5.92 -1.73 -25.81
CA GLU A 181 5.12 -2.96 -25.93
C GLU A 181 6.01 -4.19 -26.02
N MET A 182 5.51 -5.31 -25.51
CA MET A 182 6.09 -6.64 -25.73
C MET A 182 5.19 -7.45 -26.66
N THR A 183 5.76 -7.97 -27.74
CA THR A 183 5.09 -8.88 -28.66
C THR A 183 5.74 -10.27 -28.60
N THR A 184 5.02 -11.32 -28.96
CA THR A 184 5.57 -12.69 -28.97
C THR A 184 6.83 -12.79 -29.83
N ASN A 185 7.77 -13.67 -29.45
CA ASN A 185 9.04 -13.91 -30.13
C ASN A 185 9.93 -12.68 -30.31
N GLY A 186 9.93 -11.80 -29.30
CA GLY A 186 10.74 -10.60 -29.29
C GLY A 186 12.10 -10.76 -28.62
N SER A 187 12.75 -9.61 -28.44
CA SER A 187 14.00 -9.52 -27.67
C SER A 187 14.04 -8.24 -26.88
N PHE A 188 14.82 -8.24 -25.81
CA PHE A 188 15.11 -7.04 -25.01
C PHE A 188 16.58 -7.03 -24.60
N THR A 189 17.11 -5.86 -24.33
CA THR A 189 18.46 -5.72 -23.77
C THR A 189 18.39 -5.67 -22.25
N ASN A 190 19.11 -6.54 -21.58
CA ASN A 190 19.29 -6.52 -20.14
C ASN A 190 20.24 -5.38 -19.77
N THR A 191 19.72 -4.32 -19.17
CA THR A 191 20.51 -3.11 -18.86
C THR A 191 21.64 -3.33 -17.85
N ARG A 192 21.58 -4.42 -17.07
CA ARG A 192 22.64 -4.77 -16.11
C ARG A 192 23.81 -5.47 -16.77
N THR A 193 23.56 -6.36 -17.74
CA THR A 193 24.62 -7.15 -18.40
C THR A 193 25.02 -6.57 -19.76
N GLY A 194 24.18 -5.74 -20.38
CA GLY A 194 24.31 -5.26 -21.75
C GLY A 194 23.96 -6.32 -22.81
N GLU A 195 23.56 -7.53 -22.40
CA GLU A 195 23.25 -8.63 -23.30
C GLU A 195 21.82 -8.53 -23.83
N THR A 196 21.61 -9.03 -25.04
CA THR A 196 20.27 -9.14 -25.65
C THR A 196 19.73 -10.54 -25.43
N ASP A 197 18.64 -10.61 -24.66
CA ASP A 197 17.90 -11.83 -24.40
C ASP A 197 16.70 -11.95 -25.36
N LYS A 198 16.44 -13.17 -25.82
CA LYS A 198 15.25 -13.50 -26.61
C LYS A 198 14.19 -14.13 -25.71
N TYR A 199 12.94 -13.82 -26.00
CA TYR A 199 11.81 -14.44 -25.34
C TYR A 199 10.79 -14.95 -26.35
N GLY A 200 10.00 -15.95 -25.96
CA GLY A 200 8.99 -16.57 -26.79
C GLY A 200 7.61 -16.00 -26.56
N ASN A 201 6.77 -16.75 -25.87
CA ASN A 201 5.39 -16.39 -25.61
C ASN A 201 5.27 -15.28 -24.55
N VAL A 202 4.31 -14.38 -24.76
CA VAL A 202 3.85 -13.40 -23.77
C VAL A 202 2.55 -13.93 -23.17
N LEU A 203 2.48 -13.92 -21.85
CA LEU A 203 1.36 -14.45 -21.10
C LEU A 203 0.74 -13.37 -20.20
N ALA A 204 -0.58 -13.22 -20.25
CA ALA A 204 -1.31 -12.56 -19.19
C ALA A 204 -1.49 -13.53 -18.02
N VAL A 205 -1.24 -13.07 -16.81
CA VAL A 205 -1.30 -13.89 -15.59
C VAL A 205 -2.32 -13.31 -14.61
N GLN A 206 -3.23 -14.17 -14.16
CA GLN A 206 -4.17 -13.84 -13.08
C GLN A 206 -4.21 -14.98 -12.07
N GLY A 207 -3.58 -14.76 -10.91
CA GLY A 207 -3.42 -15.82 -9.91
C GLY A 207 -2.60 -17.00 -10.45
N LYS A 208 -3.22 -18.18 -10.56
CA LYS A 208 -2.63 -19.39 -11.13
C LYS A 208 -2.90 -19.56 -12.64
N GLU A 209 -3.81 -18.76 -13.16
CA GLU A 209 -4.22 -18.87 -14.58
C GLU A 209 -3.27 -18.07 -15.46
N THR A 210 -2.91 -18.66 -16.59
CA THR A 210 -2.11 -18.03 -17.62
C THR A 210 -2.82 -18.10 -18.97
N LYS A 211 -2.81 -17.01 -19.72
CA LYS A 211 -3.39 -16.94 -21.06
C LYS A 211 -2.36 -16.36 -22.02
N SER A 212 -2.11 -17.05 -23.14
CA SER A 212 -1.25 -16.51 -24.19
C SER A 212 -1.90 -15.28 -24.81
N ILE A 213 -1.09 -14.23 -24.99
CA ILE A 213 -1.48 -12.99 -25.63
C ILE A 213 -0.44 -12.61 -26.67
N GLU A 214 -0.88 -11.91 -27.72
CA GLU A 214 0.03 -11.49 -28.79
C GLU A 214 0.84 -10.25 -28.41
N ARG A 215 0.28 -9.42 -27.52
CA ARG A 215 0.85 -8.12 -27.12
C ARG A 215 0.55 -7.82 -25.66
N ALA A 216 1.49 -7.23 -24.97
CA ALA A 216 1.37 -6.66 -23.62
C ALA A 216 1.96 -5.25 -23.59
#